data_69a919f27bbbc8417603e15e1078e8b7
#
_entry.id   69a919f27bbbc8417603e15e1078e8b7
#
_cell.length_a   1.000
_cell.length_b   1.000
_cell.length_c   1.000
_cell.angle_alpha   90.00
_cell.angle_beta   90.00
_cell.angle_gamma   90.00
#
_symmetry.space_group_name_H-M   'P 1'
#
loop_
_entity.id
_entity.type
_entity.pdbx_description
1 polymer ?
#
loop_
_entity_poly.entity_id
_entity_poly.type
_entity_poly.pdbx_seq_one_letter_code
_entity_poly.pdbx_strand_id
1 'polypeptide(L)'
;MTPDDARAVASYRSRSVSRTWRPEELVLRVVSKAMRVPASTVLSGNRRHDISLARHVWWYVCATTFPGGRAETMRRCRVEKRTLGYALARIEDRRDDPAFDDLLSAIELDMPKDTSDKPGH
;
A
#
# COMPACT_ATOMS: atom_id res chain seq x y z
N MET A 1 10.54 -12.69 7.56
CA MET A 1 11.01 -12.63 6.19
C MET A 1 12.44 -13.06 6.10
N THR A 2 12.74 -13.89 5.17
CA THR A 2 14.08 -14.40 5.02
C THR A 2 14.85 -13.55 4.04
N PRO A 3 16.18 -13.67 4.00
CA PRO A 3 16.96 -12.97 2.98
C PRO A 3 16.55 -13.33 1.57
N ASP A 4 16.10 -14.56 1.39
CA ASP A 4 15.67 -14.99 0.07
C ASP A 4 14.43 -14.24 -0.36
N ASP A 5 13.52 -13.97 0.57
CA ASP A 5 12.32 -13.22 0.22
C ASP A 5 12.68 -11.83 -0.20
N ALA A 6 13.61 -11.19 0.49
CA ALA A 6 14.01 -9.84 0.14
C ALA A 6 14.64 -9.82 -1.23
N ARG A 7 15.46 -10.83 -1.53
CA ARG A 7 16.10 -10.90 -2.82
C ARG A 7 15.09 -11.13 -3.92
N ALA A 8 14.10 -11.96 -3.65
CA ALA A 8 13.07 -12.24 -4.64
C ALA A 8 12.28 -10.99 -4.97
N VAL A 9 11.96 -10.20 -3.97
CA VAL A 9 11.21 -8.97 -4.20
C VAL A 9 12.03 -8.01 -5.03
N ALA A 10 13.30 -7.86 -4.70
CA ALA A 10 14.16 -6.97 -5.46
C ALA A 10 14.29 -7.44 -6.91
N SER A 11 14.35 -8.74 -7.09
CA SER A 11 14.47 -9.29 -8.42
C SER A 11 13.24 -8.99 -9.25
N TYR A 12 12.06 -9.13 -8.64
CA TYR A 12 10.86 -8.80 -9.35
C TYR A 12 10.88 -7.36 -9.80
N ARG A 13 11.24 -6.46 -8.91
CA ARG A 13 11.21 -5.05 -9.25
C ARG A 13 12.14 -4.72 -10.40
N SER A 14 13.25 -5.41 -10.49
CA SER A 14 14.22 -5.06 -11.52
C SER A 14 13.92 -5.71 -12.85
N ARG A 15 13.08 -6.76 -12.87
CA ARG A 15 12.91 -7.48 -14.11
C ARG A 15 11.51 -7.46 -14.66
N SER A 16 10.54 -7.79 -13.87
CA SER A 16 9.23 -8.01 -14.42
C SER A 16 8.11 -7.48 -13.56
N VAL A 17 8.41 -6.57 -12.68
CA VAL A 17 7.38 -6.05 -11.80
C VAL A 17 6.21 -5.51 -12.60
N SER A 18 6.46 -4.88 -13.72
CA SER A 18 5.39 -4.25 -14.46
C SER A 18 4.48 -5.26 -15.10
N ARG A 19 4.91 -6.49 -15.29
CA ARG A 19 4.07 -7.49 -15.90
C ARG A 19 3.50 -8.47 -14.90
N THR A 20 4.23 -8.73 -13.84
CA THR A 20 3.86 -9.74 -12.88
C THR A 20 3.02 -9.19 -11.75
N TRP A 21 3.30 -7.99 -11.32
CA TRP A 21 2.63 -7.43 -10.17
C TRP A 21 1.84 -6.21 -10.54
N ARG A 22 0.60 -6.16 -10.10
CA ARG A 22 -0.20 -4.97 -10.29
C ARG A 22 0.26 -3.90 -9.31
N PRO A 23 0.10 -2.62 -9.65
CA PRO A 23 0.53 -1.55 -8.74
C PRO A 23 -0.04 -1.67 -7.34
N GLU A 24 -1.33 -2.02 -7.22
CA GLU A 24 -1.93 -2.15 -5.90
C GLU A 24 -1.33 -3.30 -5.12
N GLU A 25 -0.85 -4.33 -5.80
CA GLU A 25 -0.21 -5.46 -5.13
C GLU A 25 1.16 -5.08 -4.61
N LEU A 26 1.87 -4.24 -5.34
CA LEU A 26 3.18 -3.78 -4.86
C LEU A 26 3.01 -2.95 -3.60
N VAL A 27 2.03 -2.05 -3.59
CA VAL A 27 1.76 -1.27 -2.40
C VAL A 27 1.39 -2.19 -1.24
N LEU A 28 0.55 -3.18 -1.52
CA LEU A 28 0.13 -4.11 -0.48
C LEU A 28 1.32 -4.82 0.14
N ARG A 29 2.27 -5.22 -0.68
CA ARG A 29 3.43 -5.94 -0.15
C ARG A 29 4.30 -5.06 0.73
N VAL A 30 4.47 -3.80 0.35
CA VAL A 30 5.24 -2.90 1.18
C VAL A 30 4.53 -2.66 2.52
N VAL A 31 3.22 -2.44 2.47
CA VAL A 31 2.45 -2.21 3.70
C VAL A 31 2.45 -3.47 4.56
N SER A 32 2.26 -4.62 3.95
CA SER A 32 2.24 -5.88 4.67
C SER A 32 3.55 -6.10 5.43
N LYS A 33 4.66 -5.82 4.78
CA LYS A 33 5.95 -5.98 5.41
C LYS A 33 6.14 -4.98 6.55
N ALA A 34 5.81 -3.72 6.30
CA ALA A 34 6.02 -2.68 7.29
C ALA A 34 5.16 -2.88 8.53
N MET A 35 3.93 -3.35 8.34
CA MET A 35 3.01 -3.49 9.44
C MET A 35 2.95 -4.91 9.99
N ARG A 36 3.71 -5.82 9.37
CA ARG A 36 3.81 -7.20 9.83
C ARG A 36 2.47 -7.92 9.83
N VAL A 37 1.68 -7.66 8.81
CA VAL A 37 0.42 -8.35 8.59
C VAL A 37 0.49 -8.99 7.22
N PRO A 38 0.39 -10.31 7.10
CA PRO A 38 0.51 -10.95 5.79
C PRO A 38 -0.48 -10.40 4.78
N ALA A 39 -0.07 -10.30 3.53
CA ALA A 39 -0.92 -9.74 2.49
C ALA A 39 -2.24 -10.50 2.39
N SER A 40 -2.20 -11.82 2.48
CA SER A 40 -3.44 -12.59 2.40
C SER A 40 -4.38 -12.25 3.55
N THR A 41 -3.83 -11.94 4.72
CA THR A 41 -4.64 -11.55 5.86
C THR A 41 -5.26 -10.17 5.65
N VAL A 42 -4.48 -9.25 5.08
CA VAL A 42 -5.02 -7.92 4.78
C VAL A 42 -6.21 -8.04 3.82
N LEU A 43 -6.09 -8.94 2.84
CA LEU A 43 -7.14 -9.12 1.85
C LEU A 43 -8.34 -9.90 2.38
N SER A 44 -8.20 -10.56 3.52
CA SER A 44 -9.30 -11.32 4.07
C SER A 44 -10.36 -10.39 4.62
N GLY A 45 -11.49 -10.90 4.96
CA GLY A 45 -12.53 -10.08 5.55
C GLY A 45 -12.39 -9.87 7.04
N ASN A 46 -11.22 -10.21 7.60
CA ASN A 46 -11.00 -10.11 9.02
C ASN A 46 -11.08 -8.66 9.48
N ARG A 47 -11.80 -8.42 10.58
CA ARG A 47 -12.01 -7.07 11.08
C ARG A 47 -11.24 -6.74 12.35
N ARG A 48 -10.28 -7.56 12.73
CA ARG A 48 -9.45 -7.23 13.88
C ARG A 48 -8.81 -5.87 13.64
N HIS A 49 -8.61 -5.16 14.74
CA HIS A 49 -8.14 -3.77 14.65
C HIS A 49 -6.84 -3.63 13.87
N ASP A 50 -5.87 -4.48 14.16
CA ASP A 50 -4.57 -4.38 13.50
C ASP A 50 -4.66 -4.72 12.02
N ILE A 51 -5.51 -5.69 11.67
CA ILE A 51 -5.67 -6.10 10.28
C ILE A 51 -6.44 -5.04 9.51
N SER A 52 -7.48 -4.51 10.13
CA SER A 52 -8.26 -3.45 9.53
C SER A 52 -7.40 -2.21 9.31
N LEU A 53 -6.54 -1.89 10.26
CA LEU A 53 -5.66 -0.74 10.13
C LEU A 53 -4.68 -0.93 8.97
N ALA A 54 -4.12 -2.13 8.84
CA ALA A 54 -3.20 -2.40 7.73
C ALA A 54 -3.91 -2.26 6.39
N ARG A 55 -5.17 -2.73 6.32
CA ARG A 55 -5.95 -2.61 5.09
C ARG A 55 -6.19 -1.14 4.76
N HIS A 56 -6.51 -0.33 5.75
CA HIS A 56 -6.76 1.09 5.53
C HIS A 56 -5.47 1.82 5.14
N VAL A 57 -4.34 1.43 5.70
CA VAL A 57 -3.07 1.99 5.30
C VAL A 57 -2.78 1.65 3.84
N TRP A 58 -3.07 0.42 3.43
CA TRP A 58 -2.89 0.02 2.05
C TRP A 58 -3.68 0.93 1.11
N TRP A 59 -4.95 1.12 1.41
CA TRP A 59 -5.78 1.98 0.56
C TRP A 59 -5.30 3.43 0.58
N TYR A 60 -4.88 3.90 1.76
CA TYR A 60 -4.42 5.27 1.89
C TYR A 60 -3.17 5.50 1.04
N VAL A 61 -2.21 4.60 1.11
CA VAL A 61 -0.98 4.75 0.34
C VAL A 61 -1.28 4.66 -1.15
N CYS A 62 -2.18 3.79 -1.56
CA CYS A 62 -2.60 3.74 -2.95
C CYS A 62 -3.19 5.09 -3.38
N ALA A 63 -4.07 5.64 -2.56
CA ALA A 63 -4.74 6.89 -2.92
C ALA A 63 -3.78 8.07 -3.03
N THR A 64 -2.72 8.06 -2.22
CA THR A 64 -1.76 9.15 -2.27
C THR A 64 -0.66 8.91 -3.30
N THR A 65 -0.51 7.68 -3.77
CA THR A 65 0.57 7.35 -4.69
C THR A 65 0.12 7.26 -6.13
N PHE A 66 -1.06 6.72 -6.37
CA PHE A 66 -1.53 6.53 -7.74
C PHE A 66 -1.86 7.87 -8.38
N PRO A 67 -1.51 8.04 -9.66
CA PRO A 67 -1.85 9.28 -10.35
C PRO A 67 -3.35 9.56 -10.36
N GLY A 68 -4.17 8.52 -10.42
CA GLY A 68 -5.61 8.68 -10.41
C GLY A 68 -6.22 8.83 -9.04
N GLY A 69 -5.42 8.79 -7.99
CA GLY A 69 -5.88 9.05 -6.63
C GLY A 69 -6.97 8.11 -6.17
N ARG A 70 -8.00 8.70 -5.60
CA ARG A 70 -9.08 7.91 -5.02
C ARG A 70 -9.81 7.06 -6.05
N ALA A 71 -10.09 7.63 -7.22
CA ALA A 71 -10.83 6.91 -8.24
C ALA A 71 -10.09 5.66 -8.68
N GLU A 72 -8.80 5.80 -8.88
CA GLU A 72 -7.99 4.66 -9.29
C GLU A 72 -7.91 3.63 -8.18
N THR A 73 -7.80 4.07 -6.93
CA THR A 73 -7.75 3.16 -5.79
C THR A 73 -9.05 2.38 -5.68
N MET A 74 -10.18 3.04 -5.84
CA MET A 74 -11.47 2.37 -5.78
C MET A 74 -11.54 1.26 -6.81
N ARG A 75 -11.10 1.53 -8.02
CA ARG A 75 -11.18 0.56 -9.08
C ARG A 75 -10.19 -0.59 -8.88
N ARG A 76 -8.95 -0.26 -8.55
CA ARG A 76 -7.93 -1.29 -8.43
C ARG A 76 -8.07 -2.14 -7.18
N CYS A 77 -8.44 -1.51 -6.06
CA CYS A 77 -8.57 -2.24 -4.80
C CYS A 77 -9.98 -2.71 -4.54
N ARG A 78 -10.93 -2.36 -5.44
CA ARG A 78 -12.32 -2.78 -5.33
C ARG A 78 -12.94 -2.34 -4.01
N VAL A 79 -12.79 -1.08 -3.71
CA VAL A 79 -13.33 -0.52 -2.48
C VAL A 79 -14.30 0.58 -2.85
N GLU A 80 -15.42 0.64 -2.13
CA GLU A 80 -16.45 1.63 -2.39
C GLU A 80 -16.03 3.00 -1.92
N LYS A 81 -16.61 4.01 -2.50
CA LYS A 81 -16.26 5.38 -2.19
C LYS A 81 -16.41 5.69 -0.71
N ARG A 82 -17.53 5.29 -0.11
CA ARG A 82 -17.77 5.59 1.30
C ARG A 82 -16.76 4.87 2.20
N THR A 83 -16.51 3.62 1.91
CA THR A 83 -15.57 2.83 2.70
C THR A 83 -14.17 3.42 2.58
N LEU A 84 -13.78 3.79 1.36
CA LEU A 84 -12.47 4.40 1.17
C LEU A 84 -12.38 5.73 1.90
N GLY A 85 -13.43 6.56 1.81
CA GLY A 85 -13.42 7.84 2.52
C GLY A 85 -13.22 7.68 4.00
N TYR A 86 -13.90 6.71 4.59
CA TYR A 86 -13.75 6.44 6.01
C TYR A 86 -12.32 6.02 6.33
N ALA A 87 -11.76 5.13 5.50
CA ALA A 87 -10.41 4.66 5.73
C ALA A 87 -9.39 5.79 5.65
N LEU A 88 -9.56 6.66 4.65
CA LEU A 88 -8.62 7.78 4.49
C LEU A 88 -8.69 8.73 5.67
N ALA A 89 -9.90 9.02 6.15
CA ALA A 89 -10.06 9.90 7.29
C ALA A 89 -9.43 9.30 8.54
N ARG A 90 -9.59 8.00 8.72
CA ARG A 90 -9.01 7.32 9.87
C ARG A 90 -7.50 7.42 9.88
N ILE A 91 -6.89 7.23 8.71
CA ILE A 91 -5.43 7.28 8.63
C ILE A 91 -4.94 8.72 8.82
N GLU A 92 -5.63 9.69 8.24
CA GLU A 92 -5.24 11.08 8.44
C GLU A 92 -5.26 11.44 9.93
N ASP A 93 -6.29 11.00 10.65
CA ASP A 93 -6.37 11.27 12.07
C ASP A 93 -5.20 10.63 12.81
N ARG A 94 -4.83 9.43 12.44
CA ARG A 94 -3.76 8.75 13.15
C ARG A 94 -2.39 9.36 12.85
N ARG A 95 -2.27 10.12 11.80
CA ARG A 95 -0.99 10.77 11.50
C ARG A 95 -0.67 11.90 12.47
N ASP A 96 -1.60 12.26 13.33
CA ASP A 96 -1.29 13.18 14.41
C ASP A 96 -0.32 12.53 15.40
N ASP A 97 -0.24 11.21 15.45
CA ASP A 97 0.72 10.50 16.27
C ASP A 97 2.05 10.47 15.51
N PRO A 98 3.11 11.08 16.03
CA PRO A 98 4.37 11.16 15.30
C PRO A 98 4.94 9.80 14.92
N ALA A 99 4.80 8.81 15.77
CA ALA A 99 5.33 7.48 15.46
C ALA A 99 4.60 6.88 14.28
N PHE A 100 3.28 7.03 14.22
CA PHE A 100 2.51 6.51 13.11
C PHE A 100 2.81 7.29 11.84
N ASP A 101 2.94 8.60 11.95
CA ASP A 101 3.27 9.42 10.80
C ASP A 101 4.64 9.05 10.23
N ASP A 102 5.60 8.76 11.10
CA ASP A 102 6.91 8.31 10.63
C ASP A 102 6.80 6.98 9.88
N LEU A 103 5.97 6.08 10.37
CA LEU A 103 5.76 4.81 9.71
C LEU A 103 5.16 5.01 8.32
N LEU A 104 4.16 5.86 8.22
CA LEU A 104 3.54 6.13 6.93
C LEU A 104 4.52 6.78 5.97
N SER A 105 5.31 7.71 6.46
CA SER A 105 6.32 8.36 5.63
C SER A 105 7.33 7.35 5.12
N ALA A 106 7.74 6.43 5.97
CA ALA A 106 8.69 5.41 5.56
C ALA A 106 8.08 4.50 4.48
N ILE A 107 6.81 4.16 4.62
CA ILE A 107 6.14 3.35 3.62
C ILE A 107 6.08 4.10 2.30
N GLU A 108 5.74 5.38 2.35
CA GLU A 108 5.62 6.16 1.12
C GLU A 108 6.97 6.29 0.41
N LEU A 109 8.04 6.41 1.17
CA LEU A 109 9.36 6.48 0.59
C LEU A 109 9.80 5.17 -0.05
N ASP A 110 9.22 4.07 0.42
CA ASP A 110 9.59 2.77 -0.09
C ASP A 110 8.86 2.40 -1.36
N MET A 111 7.92 3.22 -1.80
CA MET A 111 7.16 2.91 -3.00
C MET A 111 8.04 3.01 -4.23
N PRO A 112 7.78 2.16 -5.21
CA PRO A 112 8.51 2.27 -6.48
C PRO A 112 8.20 3.60 -7.12
N LYS A 113 9.23 4.34 -7.44
CA LYS A 113 9.01 5.64 -8.01
C LYS A 113 9.03 5.65 -9.51
N ASP A 114 9.53 4.60 -10.08
CA ASP A 114 9.58 4.56 -11.51
C ASP A 114 8.23 4.65 -12.12
N THR A 115 7.21 4.17 -11.43
CA THR A 115 5.88 4.22 -11.99
C THR A 115 5.41 5.63 -12.15
N SER A 116 5.90 6.51 -11.32
CA SER A 116 5.40 7.86 -11.41
C SER A 116 6.23 8.69 -12.33
N ASP A 117 7.46 8.29 -12.54
CA ASP A 117 8.13 9.15 -13.37
C ASP A 117 8.00 8.91 -14.74
N LYS A 118 7.61 7.90 -15.03
CA LYS A 118 7.57 7.62 -16.28
C LYS A 118 7.01 8.52 -17.09
N PRO A 119 6.21 8.89 -16.96
CA PRO A 119 5.52 9.56 -17.85
C PRO A 119 6.19 10.61 -18.38
N GLY A 120 6.19 10.97 -18.24
CA GLY A 120 6.57 11.90 -18.50
C GLY A 120 7.48 12.09 -19.09
N HIS A 121 7.85 11.63 -18.99
CA HIS A 121 8.90 11.76 -19.47
C HIS A 121 9.02 11.26 -20.39
#